data_df381f6f5f2c055cefa29e0a1bcac1ea
#
_entry.id   df381f6f5f2c055cefa29e0a1bcac1ea
#
_cell.length_a   1.000
_cell.length_b   1.000
_cell.length_c   1.000
_cell.angle_alpha   90.00
_cell.angle_beta   90.00
_cell.angle_gamma   90.00
#
_symmetry.space_group_name_H-M   'P 1'
#
loop_
_entity.id
_entity.type
_entity.pdbx_description
1 polymer ?
#
loop_
_entity_poly.entity_id
_entity_poly.type
_entity_poly.pdbx_seq_one_letter_code
_entity_poly.pdbx_strand_id
1 'polypeptide(L)'
;VPMGITLREVIFDIGGGIRNGKKFKAVQIGGPSGGCLVESQLDSPMDFDSLTKIGAMIGSGGLVVMDEDTCMVEVARFFMSFTQRESCGKCVPCREGTRRMLEILERIVAGNGSLSDLDELEELADMISNTALCGLGKSAAKPVVSTLRAFRSEYEAHIVDKTCPSHVCTSLRTFHIDPEKCKGCSKCARGCPASAITGQIKHPFSIDTSKCIKCGACLSACPFGAVYAE
;
A
#
# COMPACT_ATOMS: atom_id res chain seq x y z
N VAL A 1 -3.88 -25.76 11.14
CA VAL A 1 -2.48 -26.22 11.11
C VAL A 1 -1.97 -26.38 12.53
N PRO A 2 -1.02 -27.32 12.80
CA PRO A 2 -0.39 -27.43 14.09
C PRO A 2 0.53 -26.25 14.38
N MET A 3 0.71 -25.92 15.67
CA MET A 3 1.69 -24.92 16.09
C MET A 3 3.11 -25.37 15.76
N GLY A 4 3.95 -24.46 15.31
CA GLY A 4 5.33 -24.74 14.92
C GLY A 4 5.53 -25.05 13.44
N ILE A 5 4.45 -25.16 12.65
CA ILE A 5 4.56 -25.18 11.18
C ILE A 5 5.14 -23.86 10.69
N THR A 6 5.91 -23.87 9.60
CA THR A 6 6.47 -22.62 9.04
C THR A 6 5.45 -21.84 8.24
N LEU A 7 5.64 -20.51 8.14
CA LEU A 7 4.83 -19.68 7.25
C LEU A 7 4.96 -20.11 5.79
N ARG A 8 6.14 -20.59 5.38
CA ARG A 8 6.38 -21.12 4.04
C ARG A 8 5.48 -22.30 3.72
N GLU A 9 5.44 -23.31 4.59
CA GLU A 9 4.56 -24.47 4.42
C GLU A 9 3.08 -24.06 4.37
N VAL A 10 2.66 -23.12 5.24
CA VAL A 10 1.26 -22.65 5.24
C VAL A 10 0.91 -21.94 3.93
N ILE A 11 1.79 -21.08 3.41
CA ILE A 11 1.51 -20.29 2.21
C ILE A 11 1.60 -21.14 0.94
N PHE A 12 2.66 -21.93 0.80
CA PHE A 12 2.95 -22.60 -0.47
C PHE A 12 2.42 -24.03 -0.54
N ASP A 13 2.56 -24.83 0.53
CA ASP A 13 2.18 -26.23 0.48
C ASP A 13 0.67 -26.40 0.77
N ILE A 14 0.14 -25.65 1.74
CA ILE A 14 -1.28 -25.73 2.10
C ILE A 14 -2.10 -24.73 1.30
N GLY A 15 -1.64 -23.48 1.23
CA GLY A 15 -2.35 -22.37 0.56
C GLY A 15 -2.26 -22.38 -0.97
N GLY A 16 -1.36 -23.19 -1.55
CA GLY A 16 -1.16 -23.28 -2.99
C GLY A 16 -0.36 -22.13 -3.60
N GLY A 17 0.36 -21.35 -2.78
CA GLY A 17 1.23 -20.27 -3.22
C GLY A 17 0.50 -18.98 -3.61
N ILE A 18 1.10 -18.24 -4.55
CA ILE A 18 0.61 -16.92 -4.98
C ILE A 18 -0.24 -17.05 -6.24
N ARG A 19 -1.37 -16.38 -6.28
CA ARG A 19 -2.29 -16.40 -7.42
C ARG A 19 -1.59 -16.00 -8.72
N ASN A 20 -1.99 -16.65 -9.82
CA ASN A 20 -1.52 -16.36 -11.18
C ASN A 20 -0.01 -16.52 -11.38
N GLY A 21 0.67 -17.30 -10.52
CA GLY A 21 2.12 -17.51 -10.62
C GLY A 21 2.98 -16.29 -10.34
N LYS A 22 2.41 -15.26 -9.70
CA LYS A 22 3.16 -14.07 -9.27
C LYS A 22 4.12 -14.40 -8.14
N LYS A 23 5.07 -13.51 -7.91
CA LYS A 23 6.04 -13.65 -6.82
C LYS A 23 5.44 -13.23 -5.49
N PHE A 24 5.86 -13.92 -4.43
CA PHE A 24 5.60 -13.50 -3.06
C PHE A 24 6.31 -12.17 -2.77
N LYS A 25 5.64 -11.27 -2.09
CA LYS A 25 6.21 -10.00 -1.62
C LYS A 25 6.27 -9.94 -0.10
N ALA A 26 5.13 -10.15 0.55
CA ALA A 26 5.03 -10.08 1.99
C ALA A 26 3.82 -10.86 2.51
N VAL A 27 3.80 -11.15 3.81
CA VAL A 27 2.64 -11.67 4.50
C VAL A 27 2.40 -10.87 5.78
N GLN A 28 1.17 -10.43 5.98
CA GLN A 28 0.74 -9.82 7.24
C GLN A 28 0.07 -10.88 8.10
N ILE A 29 0.49 -11.02 9.35
CA ILE A 29 -0.01 -12.00 10.31
C ILE A 29 -0.41 -11.33 11.62
N GLY A 30 -1.46 -11.85 12.26
CA GLY A 30 -1.95 -11.36 13.54
C GLY A 30 -3.10 -10.37 13.43
N GLY A 31 -3.78 -10.32 12.29
CA GLY A 31 -4.87 -9.38 12.03
C GLY A 31 -4.38 -7.96 11.73
N PRO A 32 -5.28 -6.96 11.64
CA PRO A 32 -4.96 -5.62 11.16
C PRO A 32 -3.88 -4.85 11.95
N SER A 33 -3.63 -5.21 13.20
CA SER A 33 -2.57 -4.63 14.03
C SER A 33 -1.36 -5.54 14.19
N GLY A 34 -1.26 -6.59 13.37
CA GLY A 34 -0.12 -7.51 13.34
C GLY A 34 1.06 -7.00 12.53
N GLY A 35 2.14 -7.78 12.48
CA GLY A 35 3.34 -7.43 11.72
C GLY A 35 3.30 -7.93 10.28
N CYS A 36 4.04 -7.24 9.42
CA CYS A 36 4.31 -7.66 8.05
C CYS A 36 5.68 -8.34 7.99
N LEU A 37 5.74 -9.53 7.39
CA LEU A 37 6.93 -10.35 7.26
C LEU A 37 7.31 -10.51 5.79
N VAL A 38 8.61 -10.60 5.52
CA VAL A 38 9.19 -10.76 4.19
C VAL A 38 9.70 -12.19 3.95
N GLU A 39 10.13 -12.48 2.73
CA GLU A 39 10.54 -13.82 2.30
C GLU A 39 11.61 -14.46 3.20
N SER A 40 12.59 -13.70 3.67
CA SER A 40 13.65 -14.16 4.57
C SER A 40 13.15 -14.64 5.95
N GLN A 41 11.90 -14.32 6.30
CA GLN A 41 11.28 -14.67 7.57
C GLN A 41 10.25 -15.80 7.45
N LEU A 42 10.02 -16.34 6.25
CA LEU A 42 9.00 -17.38 6.00
C LEU A 42 9.30 -18.72 6.67
N ASP A 43 10.56 -18.99 6.97
CA ASP A 43 10.97 -20.25 7.63
C ASP A 43 10.85 -20.19 9.16
N SER A 44 10.34 -19.05 9.68
CA SER A 44 10.02 -18.91 11.09
C SER A 44 8.82 -19.78 11.47
N PRO A 45 8.92 -20.54 12.59
CA PRO A 45 7.79 -21.32 13.08
C PRO A 45 6.63 -20.42 13.50
N MET A 46 5.42 -20.86 13.20
CA MET A 46 4.20 -20.19 13.65
C MET A 46 3.90 -20.56 15.10
N ASP A 47 4.62 -19.96 16.03
CA ASP A 47 4.36 -20.00 17.46
C ASP A 47 4.46 -18.59 18.07
N PHE A 48 3.97 -18.41 19.30
CA PHE A 48 3.89 -17.11 19.95
C PHE A 48 5.26 -16.47 20.16
N ASP A 49 6.25 -17.25 20.58
CA ASP A 49 7.57 -16.74 20.93
C ASP A 49 8.39 -16.38 19.68
N SER A 50 8.39 -17.26 18.67
CA SER A 50 9.13 -17.05 17.43
C SER A 50 8.63 -15.84 16.64
N LEU A 51 7.30 -15.70 16.49
CA LEU A 51 6.72 -14.55 15.80
C LEU A 51 6.92 -13.24 16.57
N THR A 52 6.84 -13.27 17.90
CA THR A 52 7.11 -12.08 18.72
C THR A 52 8.55 -11.59 18.56
N LYS A 53 9.53 -12.49 18.52
CA LYS A 53 10.95 -12.14 18.32
C LYS A 53 11.22 -11.42 17.01
N ILE A 54 10.47 -11.73 15.95
CA ILE A 54 10.60 -11.08 14.64
C ILE A 54 9.65 -9.89 14.43
N GLY A 55 8.98 -9.42 15.49
CA GLY A 55 8.10 -8.25 15.47
C GLY A 55 6.67 -8.51 15.01
N ALA A 56 6.29 -9.77 14.81
CA ALA A 56 4.93 -10.17 14.46
C ALA A 56 4.15 -10.72 15.67
N MET A 57 2.98 -11.25 15.44
CA MET A 57 2.16 -11.96 16.43
C MET A 57 1.20 -12.91 15.71
N ILE A 58 0.80 -13.98 16.35
CA ILE A 58 -0.26 -14.87 15.81
C ILE A 58 -1.62 -14.17 15.81
N GLY A 59 -1.92 -13.44 16.89
CA GLY A 59 -3.23 -12.79 17.09
C GLY A 59 -4.38 -13.79 16.96
N SER A 60 -5.33 -13.51 16.09
CA SER A 60 -6.47 -14.38 15.77
C SER A 60 -6.16 -15.44 14.69
N GLY A 61 -4.92 -15.55 14.24
CA GLY A 61 -4.53 -16.42 13.13
C GLY A 61 -4.84 -15.88 11.74
N GLY A 62 -5.28 -14.62 11.65
CA GLY A 62 -5.51 -13.96 10.36
C GLY A 62 -4.21 -13.80 9.59
N LEU A 63 -4.22 -14.18 8.31
CA LEU A 63 -3.06 -14.17 7.42
C LEU A 63 -3.45 -13.53 6.09
N VAL A 64 -2.73 -12.50 5.67
CA VAL A 64 -2.93 -11.83 4.38
C VAL A 64 -1.64 -11.90 3.59
N VAL A 65 -1.67 -12.69 2.52
CA VAL A 65 -0.51 -12.89 1.63
C VAL A 65 -0.58 -11.87 0.49
N MET A 66 0.52 -11.22 0.22
CA MET A 66 0.65 -10.14 -0.75
C MET A 66 1.64 -10.52 -1.86
N ASP A 67 1.27 -10.20 -3.09
CA ASP A 67 2.07 -10.41 -4.29
C ASP A 67 2.94 -9.19 -4.66
N GLU A 68 3.76 -9.36 -5.70
CA GLU A 68 4.68 -8.32 -6.19
C GLU A 68 4.00 -7.02 -6.64
N ASP A 69 2.71 -7.06 -7.02
CA ASP A 69 1.95 -5.88 -7.44
C ASP A 69 1.29 -5.11 -6.27
N THR A 70 1.50 -5.57 -5.04
CA THR A 70 0.93 -4.93 -3.86
C THR A 70 1.79 -3.75 -3.41
N CYS A 71 1.19 -2.56 -3.25
CA CYS A 71 1.86 -1.39 -2.69
C CYS A 71 1.89 -1.47 -1.17
N MET A 72 3.08 -1.50 -0.57
CA MET A 72 3.22 -1.67 0.88
C MET A 72 2.86 -0.40 1.67
N VAL A 73 2.97 0.77 1.06
CA VAL A 73 2.52 2.04 1.66
C VAL A 73 0.99 2.08 1.77
N GLU A 74 0.29 1.64 0.71
CA GLU A 74 -1.18 1.54 0.72
C GLU A 74 -1.67 0.46 1.70
N VAL A 75 -0.94 -0.64 1.84
CA VAL A 75 -1.21 -1.68 2.85
C VAL A 75 -1.10 -1.09 4.26
N ALA A 76 -0.05 -0.34 4.55
CA ALA A 76 0.13 0.35 5.83
C ALA A 76 -1.02 1.34 6.11
N ARG A 77 -1.39 2.15 5.12
CA ARG A 77 -2.52 3.07 5.20
C ARG A 77 -3.84 2.36 5.47
N PHE A 78 -4.08 1.26 4.75
CA PHE A 78 -5.31 0.46 4.92
C PHE A 78 -5.45 -0.09 6.34
N PHE A 79 -4.41 -0.72 6.88
CA PHE A 79 -4.44 -1.25 8.24
C PHE A 79 -4.49 -0.15 9.31
N MET A 80 -3.81 0.97 9.10
CA MET A 80 -3.90 2.12 10.01
C MET A 80 -5.30 2.73 10.00
N SER A 81 -5.95 2.86 8.85
CA SER A 81 -7.34 3.30 8.74
C SER A 81 -8.31 2.40 9.51
N PHE A 82 -8.11 1.08 9.44
CA PHE A 82 -8.88 0.15 10.26
C PHE A 82 -8.64 0.38 11.74
N THR A 83 -7.37 0.39 12.18
CA THR A 83 -7.01 0.53 13.59
C THR A 83 -7.49 1.86 14.20
N GLN A 84 -7.43 2.93 13.42
CA GLN A 84 -7.94 4.24 13.83
C GLN A 84 -9.45 4.22 14.07
N ARG A 85 -10.23 3.53 13.22
CA ARG A 85 -11.69 3.39 13.39
C ARG A 85 -12.06 2.51 14.58
N GLU A 86 -11.27 1.49 14.87
CA GLU A 86 -11.47 0.58 16.00
C GLU A 86 -11.00 1.15 17.35
N SER A 87 -10.33 2.31 17.34
CA SER A 87 -9.92 2.99 18.55
C SER A 87 -11.13 3.39 19.39
N CYS A 88 -11.17 2.96 20.66
CA CYS A 88 -12.25 3.35 21.58
C CYS A 88 -12.18 4.84 21.99
N GLY A 89 -11.13 5.57 21.62
CA GLY A 89 -10.92 6.99 21.89
C GLY A 89 -10.52 7.34 23.33
N LYS A 90 -10.35 6.37 24.24
CA LYS A 90 -10.13 6.63 25.65
C LYS A 90 -8.77 7.29 25.94
N CYS A 91 -7.69 6.73 25.42
CA CYS A 91 -6.35 7.26 25.66
C CYS A 91 -5.85 8.11 24.49
N VAL A 92 -5.24 9.25 24.80
CA VAL A 92 -4.73 10.22 23.82
C VAL A 92 -3.73 9.59 22.85
N PRO A 93 -2.73 8.81 23.28
CA PRO A 93 -1.73 8.24 22.36
C PRO A 93 -2.36 7.41 21.24
N CYS A 94 -3.34 6.58 21.56
CA CYS A 94 -4.04 5.78 20.54
C CYS A 94 -4.96 6.65 19.67
N ARG A 95 -5.83 7.49 20.31
CA ARG A 95 -6.82 8.29 19.59
C ARG A 95 -6.17 9.28 18.60
N GLU A 96 -5.25 10.10 19.08
CA GLU A 96 -4.61 11.14 18.28
C GLU A 96 -3.43 10.58 17.47
N GLY A 97 -2.64 9.69 18.06
CA GLY A 97 -1.47 9.13 17.39
C GLY A 97 -1.84 8.29 16.17
N THR A 98 -2.85 7.40 16.26
CA THR A 98 -3.28 6.62 15.08
C THR A 98 -3.88 7.50 13.99
N ARG A 99 -4.60 8.56 14.38
CA ARG A 99 -5.14 9.54 13.45
C ARG A 99 -4.01 10.28 12.72
N ARG A 100 -3.01 10.76 13.48
CA ARG A 100 -1.87 11.46 12.89
C ARG A 100 -1.06 10.58 11.94
N MET A 101 -0.80 9.32 12.33
CA MET A 101 -0.14 8.35 11.44
C MET A 101 -0.94 8.12 10.16
N LEU A 102 -2.26 8.01 10.25
CA LEU A 102 -3.13 7.86 9.07
C LEU A 102 -3.04 9.08 8.15
N GLU A 103 -3.12 10.31 8.68
CA GLU A 103 -3.00 11.56 7.91
C GLU A 103 -1.64 11.63 7.17
N ILE A 104 -0.55 11.18 7.80
CA ILE A 104 0.76 11.10 7.17
C ILE A 104 0.76 10.09 6.01
N LEU A 105 0.26 8.89 6.22
CA LEU A 105 0.19 7.86 5.19
C LEU A 105 -0.70 8.28 4.02
N GLU A 106 -1.84 8.92 4.28
CA GLU A 106 -2.72 9.49 3.25
C GLU A 106 -2.00 10.55 2.43
N ARG A 107 -1.21 11.41 3.07
CA ARG A 107 -0.38 12.43 2.41
C ARG A 107 0.69 11.79 1.52
N ILE A 108 1.35 10.72 1.98
CA ILE A 108 2.36 9.99 1.21
C ILE A 108 1.74 9.33 -0.04
N VAL A 109 0.63 8.59 0.08
CA VAL A 109 -0.01 7.94 -1.08
C VAL A 109 -0.64 8.94 -2.04
N ALA A 110 -0.93 10.15 -1.58
CA ALA A 110 -1.37 11.26 -2.43
C ALA A 110 -0.22 11.98 -3.15
N GLY A 111 1.04 11.61 -2.87
CA GLY A 111 2.23 12.24 -3.46
C GLY A 111 2.65 13.57 -2.81
N ASN A 112 2.07 13.90 -1.67
CA ASN A 112 2.33 15.16 -0.93
C ASN A 112 3.19 14.94 0.34
N GLY A 113 3.78 13.75 0.49
CA GLY A 113 4.66 13.43 1.60
C GLY A 113 6.03 14.08 1.50
N SER A 114 6.73 14.14 2.63
CA SER A 114 8.11 14.56 2.80
C SER A 114 8.94 13.47 3.47
N LEU A 115 10.26 13.49 3.32
CA LEU A 115 11.13 12.50 3.98
C LEU A 115 11.04 12.56 5.51
N SER A 116 10.81 13.75 6.09
CA SER A 116 10.57 13.90 7.52
C SER A 116 9.32 13.19 8.03
N ASP A 117 8.37 12.86 7.14
CA ASP A 117 7.19 12.07 7.50
C ASP A 117 7.56 10.65 7.94
N LEU A 118 8.66 10.10 7.41
CA LEU A 118 9.12 8.76 7.78
C LEU A 118 9.63 8.73 9.22
N ASP A 119 10.39 9.75 9.63
CA ASP A 119 10.89 9.91 10.99
C ASP A 119 9.72 10.16 11.96
N GLU A 120 8.75 11.02 11.56
CA GLU A 120 7.54 11.29 12.35
C GLU A 120 6.70 10.02 12.55
N LEU A 121 6.60 9.13 11.53
CA LEU A 121 5.91 7.85 11.67
C LEU A 121 6.59 6.92 12.68
N GLU A 122 7.93 6.87 12.71
CA GLU A 122 8.69 6.06 13.66
C GLU A 122 8.55 6.60 15.09
N GLU A 123 8.64 7.92 15.30
CA GLU A 123 8.45 8.57 16.59
C GLU A 123 7.02 8.37 17.13
N LEU A 124 6.00 8.56 16.31
CA LEU A 124 4.61 8.31 16.68
C LEU A 124 4.37 6.84 17.04
N ALA A 125 4.97 5.92 16.28
CA ALA A 125 4.85 4.49 16.53
C ALA A 125 5.43 4.11 17.89
N ASP A 126 6.61 4.62 18.23
CA ASP A 126 7.26 4.38 19.51
C ASP A 126 6.42 4.97 20.65
N MET A 127 5.99 6.22 20.53
CA MET A 127 5.16 6.90 21.51
C MET A 127 3.85 6.11 21.76
N ILE A 128 3.12 5.71 20.70
CA ILE A 128 1.85 4.99 20.83
C ILE A 128 2.09 3.63 21.51
N SER A 129 3.09 2.89 21.08
CA SER A 129 3.38 1.55 21.60
C SER A 129 3.73 1.55 23.08
N ASN A 130 4.46 2.56 23.55
CA ASN A 130 4.92 2.67 24.94
C ASN A 130 3.90 3.30 25.88
N THR A 131 2.98 4.13 25.37
CA THR A 131 2.08 4.93 26.23
C THR A 131 0.60 4.58 26.12
N ALA A 132 0.19 3.80 25.12
CA ALA A 132 -1.19 3.36 25.00
C ALA A 132 -1.59 2.38 26.12
N LEU A 133 -2.86 2.46 26.56
CA LEU A 133 -3.33 1.73 27.74
C LEU A 133 -3.68 0.27 27.48
N CYS A 134 -4.00 -0.10 26.24
CA CYS A 134 -4.50 -1.45 25.92
C CYS A 134 -3.75 -2.09 24.74
N GLY A 135 -4.01 -3.38 24.51
CA GLY A 135 -3.37 -4.17 23.45
C GLY A 135 -3.55 -3.59 22.06
N LEU A 136 -4.75 -3.09 21.72
CA LEU A 136 -5.01 -2.47 20.42
C LEU A 136 -4.09 -1.27 20.20
N GLY A 137 -4.03 -0.33 21.15
CA GLY A 137 -3.16 0.83 21.02
C GLY A 137 -1.67 0.45 20.96
N LYS A 138 -1.20 -0.44 21.82
CA LYS A 138 0.20 -0.90 21.85
C LYS A 138 0.65 -1.59 20.57
N SER A 139 -0.25 -2.22 19.83
CA SER A 139 0.05 -2.90 18.56
C SER A 139 -0.33 -2.09 17.31
N ALA A 140 -1.02 -0.98 17.47
CA ALA A 140 -1.61 -0.18 16.38
C ALA A 140 -0.61 0.19 15.28
N ALA A 141 0.61 0.55 15.65
CA ALA A 141 1.64 1.01 14.73
C ALA A 141 2.46 -0.12 14.06
N LYS A 142 2.31 -1.38 14.49
CA LYS A 142 3.12 -2.50 13.98
C LYS A 142 3.06 -2.67 12.45
N PRO A 143 1.90 -2.59 11.77
CA PRO A 143 1.86 -2.69 10.32
C PRO A 143 2.70 -1.60 9.64
N VAL A 144 2.66 -0.37 10.14
CA VAL A 144 3.41 0.75 9.58
C VAL A 144 4.91 0.55 9.78
N VAL A 145 5.34 0.26 11.01
CA VAL A 145 6.77 0.07 11.31
C VAL A 145 7.37 -1.10 10.55
N SER A 146 6.64 -2.22 10.46
CA SER A 146 7.15 -3.41 9.76
C SER A 146 7.25 -3.19 8.25
N THR A 147 6.27 -2.52 7.63
CA THR A 147 6.33 -2.18 6.21
C THR A 147 7.37 -1.11 5.92
N LEU A 148 7.50 -0.09 6.77
CA LEU A 148 8.51 0.95 6.60
C LEU A 148 9.94 0.39 6.67
N ARG A 149 10.21 -0.51 7.62
CA ARG A 149 11.53 -1.16 7.74
C ARG A 149 11.85 -2.07 6.56
N ALA A 150 10.89 -2.85 6.09
CA ALA A 150 11.11 -3.83 5.04
C ALA A 150 11.08 -3.23 3.62
N PHE A 151 10.33 -2.15 3.42
CA PHE A 151 10.06 -1.56 2.11
C PHE A 151 10.28 -0.06 2.08
N ARG A 152 11.30 0.44 2.80
CA ARG A 152 11.62 1.88 2.89
C ARG A 152 11.75 2.52 1.50
N SER A 153 12.34 1.82 0.55
CA SER A 153 12.48 2.30 -0.83
C SER A 153 11.14 2.59 -1.52
N GLU A 154 10.07 1.86 -1.20
CA GLU A 154 8.74 2.15 -1.74
C GLU A 154 8.17 3.45 -1.15
N TYR A 155 8.39 3.71 0.14
CA TYR A 155 8.00 4.97 0.77
C TYR A 155 8.75 6.16 0.16
N GLU A 156 10.06 6.00 -0.01
CA GLU A 156 10.91 7.02 -0.64
C GLU A 156 10.50 7.30 -2.09
N ALA A 157 10.18 6.27 -2.88
CA ALA A 157 9.65 6.43 -4.24
C ALA A 157 8.34 7.23 -4.27
N HIS A 158 7.41 6.99 -3.33
CA HIS A 158 6.19 7.78 -3.22
C HIS A 158 6.45 9.25 -2.86
N ILE A 159 7.46 9.50 -2.04
CA ILE A 159 7.80 10.84 -1.52
C ILE A 159 8.68 11.62 -2.49
N VAL A 160 9.78 11.01 -2.96
CA VAL A 160 10.80 11.70 -3.78
C VAL A 160 10.44 11.65 -5.26
N ASP A 161 10.22 10.42 -5.78
CA ASP A 161 9.98 10.21 -7.21
C ASP A 161 8.53 10.48 -7.62
N LYS A 162 7.63 10.64 -6.64
CA LYS A 162 6.19 10.81 -6.86
C LYS A 162 5.58 9.68 -7.71
N THR A 163 6.11 8.47 -7.52
CA THR A 163 5.67 7.27 -8.23
C THR A 163 5.28 6.16 -7.24
N CYS A 164 4.38 5.30 -7.67
CA CYS A 164 4.03 4.08 -6.93
C CYS A 164 4.59 2.88 -7.72
N PRO A 165 5.63 2.18 -7.24
CA PRO A 165 6.23 1.06 -7.97
C PRO A 165 5.25 -0.06 -8.33
N SER A 166 4.19 -0.22 -7.55
CA SER A 166 3.12 -1.18 -7.78
C SER A 166 1.93 -0.61 -8.57
N HIS A 167 1.98 0.65 -9.01
CA HIS A 167 0.93 1.36 -9.76
C HIS A 167 -0.47 1.31 -9.12
N VAL A 168 -0.57 1.10 -7.81
CA VAL A 168 -1.83 1.01 -7.05
C VAL A 168 -2.35 2.39 -6.67
N CYS A 169 -1.46 3.30 -6.26
CA CYS A 169 -1.81 4.64 -5.76
C CYS A 169 -2.27 5.54 -6.92
N THR A 170 -3.58 5.78 -7.01
CA THR A 170 -4.19 6.51 -8.14
C THR A 170 -3.64 7.92 -8.32
N SER A 171 -3.32 8.61 -7.22
CA SER A 171 -2.75 9.97 -7.25
C SER A 171 -1.34 10.04 -7.82
N LEU A 172 -0.62 8.91 -7.85
CA LEU A 172 0.76 8.81 -8.34
C LEU A 172 0.86 8.19 -9.74
N ARG A 173 -0.26 7.74 -10.33
CA ARG A 173 -0.27 7.22 -11.69
C ARG A 173 -0.06 8.33 -12.70
N THR A 174 0.73 8.05 -13.71
CA THR A 174 0.84 8.89 -14.91
C THR A 174 0.15 8.19 -16.07
N PHE A 175 -0.75 8.89 -16.77
CA PHE A 175 -1.46 8.32 -17.91
C PHE A 175 -0.78 8.73 -19.21
N HIS A 176 -0.63 7.75 -20.11
CA HIS A 176 -0.05 7.90 -21.43
C HIS A 176 -0.97 7.34 -22.51
N ILE A 177 -0.77 7.77 -23.74
CA ILE A 177 -1.46 7.22 -24.92
C ILE A 177 -0.42 6.63 -25.84
N ASP A 178 -0.54 5.34 -26.11
CA ASP A 178 0.27 4.62 -27.08
C ASP A 178 -0.12 5.09 -28.50
N PRO A 179 0.77 5.75 -29.25
CA PRO A 179 0.46 6.30 -30.55
C PRO A 179 0.19 5.22 -31.61
N GLU A 180 0.74 4.00 -31.47
CA GLU A 180 0.53 2.91 -32.39
C GLU A 180 -0.86 2.29 -32.28
N LYS A 181 -1.39 2.22 -31.06
CA LYS A 181 -2.74 1.72 -30.76
C LYS A 181 -3.81 2.79 -30.91
N CYS A 182 -3.44 4.05 -30.85
CA CYS A 182 -4.40 5.15 -30.89
C CYS A 182 -4.97 5.37 -32.30
N LYS A 183 -6.29 5.23 -32.46
CA LYS A 183 -6.99 5.44 -33.72
C LYS A 183 -7.50 6.89 -33.92
N GLY A 184 -7.17 7.80 -33.04
CA GLY A 184 -7.59 9.20 -33.15
C GLY A 184 -9.10 9.43 -33.04
N CYS A 185 -9.83 8.62 -32.29
CA CYS A 185 -11.30 8.67 -32.19
C CYS A 185 -11.83 9.78 -31.27
N SER A 186 -10.99 10.53 -30.60
CA SER A 186 -11.29 11.64 -29.65
C SER A 186 -12.12 11.28 -28.41
N LYS A 187 -12.47 10.02 -28.18
CA LYS A 187 -13.36 9.61 -27.07
C LYS A 187 -12.78 9.96 -25.71
N CYS A 188 -11.47 9.69 -25.52
CA CYS A 188 -10.73 10.05 -24.29
C CYS A 188 -10.65 11.56 -24.06
N ALA A 189 -10.44 12.34 -25.13
CA ALA A 189 -10.35 13.81 -25.03
C ALA A 189 -11.71 14.44 -24.67
N ARG A 190 -12.80 13.98 -25.28
CA ARG A 190 -14.17 14.46 -24.96
C ARG A 190 -14.60 14.10 -23.53
N GLY A 191 -14.11 12.99 -22.99
CA GLY A 191 -14.42 12.55 -21.64
C GLY A 191 -13.44 13.09 -20.57
N CYS A 192 -12.46 13.91 -20.94
CA CYS A 192 -11.48 14.42 -19.99
C CYS A 192 -12.00 15.67 -19.25
N PRO A 193 -12.29 15.60 -17.94
CA PRO A 193 -12.83 16.73 -17.18
C PRO A 193 -11.83 17.90 -17.04
N ALA A 194 -10.52 17.58 -17.12
CA ALA A 194 -9.44 18.58 -17.02
C ALA A 194 -8.99 19.11 -18.39
N SER A 195 -9.59 18.68 -19.50
CA SER A 195 -9.17 19.02 -20.87
C SER A 195 -7.67 18.82 -21.11
N ALA A 196 -7.08 17.83 -20.42
CA ALA A 196 -5.65 17.52 -20.49
C ALA A 196 -5.25 16.70 -21.71
N ILE A 197 -6.20 16.32 -22.59
CA ILE A 197 -5.93 15.45 -23.74
C ILE A 197 -6.16 16.24 -25.03
N THR A 198 -5.10 16.39 -25.81
CA THR A 198 -5.09 17.14 -27.07
C THR A 198 -4.68 16.28 -28.25
N GLY A 199 -5.15 16.61 -29.44
CA GLY A 199 -4.86 15.88 -30.67
C GLY A 199 -5.84 16.23 -31.79
N GLN A 200 -5.66 15.59 -32.95
CA GLN A 200 -6.56 15.74 -34.11
C GLN A 200 -7.25 14.42 -34.42
N ILE A 201 -8.48 14.47 -34.94
CA ILE A 201 -9.23 13.28 -35.34
C ILE A 201 -8.42 12.53 -36.43
N LYS A 202 -8.36 11.19 -36.32
CA LYS A 202 -7.56 10.27 -37.13
C LYS A 202 -6.04 10.33 -36.90
N HIS A 203 -5.55 11.18 -35.98
CA HIS A 203 -4.16 11.19 -35.52
C HIS A 203 -4.10 10.81 -34.02
N PRO A 204 -2.96 10.30 -33.55
CA PRO A 204 -2.79 9.99 -32.14
C PRO A 204 -2.99 11.22 -31.26
N PHE A 205 -3.69 11.04 -30.14
CA PHE A 205 -3.84 12.06 -29.09
C PHE A 205 -2.69 11.96 -28.08
N SER A 206 -2.44 13.05 -27.35
CA SER A 206 -1.44 13.12 -26.28
C SER A 206 -2.08 13.62 -25.00
N ILE A 207 -1.52 13.22 -23.85
CA ILE A 207 -1.94 13.68 -22.53
C ILE A 207 -0.92 14.69 -22.02
N ASP A 208 -1.39 15.89 -21.68
CA ASP A 208 -0.62 16.89 -20.94
C ASP A 208 -0.63 16.50 -19.45
N THR A 209 0.47 15.93 -18.98
CA THR A 209 0.61 15.43 -17.60
C THR A 209 0.54 16.56 -16.56
N SER A 210 0.84 17.80 -16.95
CA SER A 210 0.76 18.97 -16.05
C SER A 210 -0.69 19.39 -15.75
N LYS A 211 -1.61 19.12 -16.68
CA LYS A 211 -3.05 19.39 -16.53
C LYS A 211 -3.84 18.19 -16.06
N CYS A 212 -3.25 17.00 -16.12
CA CYS A 212 -3.93 15.75 -15.81
C CYS A 212 -4.22 15.62 -14.31
N ILE A 213 -5.50 15.54 -13.95
CA ILE A 213 -5.95 15.29 -12.56
C ILE A 213 -5.95 13.81 -12.17
N LYS A 214 -5.37 12.95 -12.99
CA LYS A 214 -5.16 11.51 -12.71
C LYS A 214 -6.44 10.71 -12.42
N CYS A 215 -7.60 11.13 -12.92
CA CYS A 215 -8.91 10.51 -12.62
C CYS A 215 -9.16 9.16 -13.30
N GLY A 216 -8.35 8.75 -14.30
CA GLY A 216 -8.49 7.48 -15.03
C GLY A 216 -9.65 7.39 -16.03
N ALA A 217 -10.46 8.44 -16.22
CA ALA A 217 -11.59 8.43 -17.15
C ALA A 217 -11.20 8.08 -18.59
N CYS A 218 -10.02 8.52 -19.03
CA CYS A 218 -9.48 8.23 -20.35
C CYS A 218 -9.15 6.74 -20.55
N LEU A 219 -8.65 6.07 -19.50
CA LEU A 219 -8.33 4.65 -19.52
C LEU A 219 -9.61 3.83 -19.74
N SER A 220 -10.64 4.11 -18.94
CA SER A 220 -11.94 3.43 -19.04
C SER A 220 -12.67 3.73 -20.36
N ALA A 221 -12.47 4.93 -20.93
CA ALA A 221 -13.14 5.36 -22.16
C ALA A 221 -12.50 4.81 -23.43
N CYS A 222 -11.26 4.33 -23.41
CA CYS A 222 -10.54 3.91 -24.62
C CYS A 222 -10.93 2.51 -25.09
N PRO A 223 -11.65 2.34 -26.22
CA PRO A 223 -12.05 1.02 -26.69
C PRO A 223 -10.91 0.24 -27.35
N PHE A 224 -9.79 0.89 -27.61
CA PHE A 224 -8.64 0.31 -28.32
C PHE A 224 -7.49 -0.08 -27.37
N GLY A 225 -7.66 0.13 -26.05
CA GLY A 225 -6.59 -0.13 -25.07
C GLY A 225 -5.32 0.70 -25.34
N ALA A 226 -5.46 1.86 -25.98
CA ALA A 226 -4.32 2.74 -26.29
C ALA A 226 -3.91 3.62 -25.09
N VAL A 227 -4.77 3.78 -24.08
CA VAL A 227 -4.43 4.51 -22.85
C VAL A 227 -3.90 3.52 -21.83
N TYR A 228 -2.78 3.83 -21.22
CA TYR A 228 -2.19 3.03 -20.15
C TYR A 228 -1.71 3.95 -19.00
N ALA A 229 -1.47 3.37 -17.85
CA ALA A 229 -0.97 4.04 -16.66
C ALA A 229 0.40 3.46 -16.28
N GLU A 230 1.29 4.35 -15.87
CA GLU A 230 2.57 4.07 -15.24
C GLU A 230 2.63 4.68 -13.85
#